data_31765c7b5c35dbd702d6170fe32c1fb3
#
_entry.id   31765c7b5c35dbd702d6170fe32c1fb3
#
_cell.length_a   1.000
_cell.length_b   1.000
_cell.length_c   1.000
_cell.angle_alpha   90.00
_cell.angle_beta   90.00
_cell.angle_gamma   90.00
#
_symmetry.space_group_name_H-M   'P 1'
#
loop_
_entity.id
_entity.type
_entity.pdbx_description
1 polymer ?
#
loop_
_entity_poly.entity_id
_entity_poly.type
_entity_poly.pdbx_seq_one_letter_code
_entity_poly.pdbx_strand_id
1 'polypeptide(L)'
;MAAPKVYLSPAMHRANPCVYPRPDGQQCYEALENNEYIDILEPILNRCGIETKRGYRRTPMNGDNGDAIMKQNVRESNAWGADVHYVSHTNASTNGTAQGCHPMYYTYSKNGKKLGEIMVKYRKEVYPRTVKLVARSDLYELKKTNAVAFYEEHAFHDNMDDATWFHTHMKEIAESAAKGMCEWFGIPYVEETKPAEPETPEAPAVTETYTVKVTLSVDGKSGTWKLVK
;
A
#
# COMPACT_ATOMS: atom_id res chain seq x y z
N MET A 1 16.86 -20.20 -10.98
CA MET A 1 17.51 -19.07 -10.26
C MET A 1 16.88 -19.00 -8.87
N ALA A 2 17.60 -18.54 -7.85
CA ALA A 2 17.01 -18.30 -6.53
C ALA A 2 15.97 -17.16 -6.61
N ALA A 3 14.96 -17.20 -5.75
CA ALA A 3 13.97 -16.13 -5.66
C ALA A 3 14.65 -14.81 -5.25
N PRO A 4 14.27 -13.66 -5.83
CA PRO A 4 14.73 -12.36 -5.36
C PRO A 4 14.29 -12.10 -3.93
N LYS A 5 15.11 -11.38 -3.14
CA LYS A 5 14.88 -11.12 -1.72
C LYS A 5 14.68 -9.64 -1.45
N VAL A 6 13.53 -9.28 -0.91
CA VAL A 6 13.21 -7.91 -0.48
C VAL A 6 13.02 -7.84 1.03
N TYR A 7 13.88 -7.08 1.71
CA TYR A 7 13.70 -6.77 3.12
C TYR A 7 12.80 -5.54 3.26
N LEU A 8 11.72 -5.66 4.04
CA LEU A 8 10.71 -4.64 4.26
C LEU A 8 10.94 -3.95 5.62
N SER A 9 11.26 -2.66 5.59
CA SER A 9 11.55 -1.84 6.77
C SER A 9 10.53 -0.71 6.93
N PRO A 10 9.39 -0.96 7.59
CA PRO A 10 8.41 0.10 7.87
C PRO A 10 8.90 1.05 8.96
N ALA A 11 8.43 2.30 8.92
CA ALA A 11 8.61 3.27 9.99
C ALA A 11 8.13 2.72 11.34
N MET A 12 8.84 3.08 12.41
CA MET A 12 8.54 2.59 13.76
C MET A 12 8.31 3.71 14.80
N HIS A 13 8.21 4.97 14.34
CA HIS A 13 8.04 6.11 15.22
C HIS A 13 6.58 6.37 15.55
N ARG A 14 6.17 6.21 16.81
CA ARG A 14 4.86 6.66 17.30
C ARG A 14 4.83 8.14 17.70
N ALA A 15 5.97 8.81 17.66
CA ALA A 15 6.05 10.24 17.94
C ALA A 15 5.53 11.13 16.79
N ASN A 16 5.25 10.54 15.62
CA ASN A 16 4.79 11.25 14.42
C ASN A 16 3.29 10.99 14.21
N PRO A 17 2.39 11.76 14.85
CA PRO A 17 0.95 11.63 14.62
C PRO A 17 0.60 12.15 13.23
N CYS A 18 -0.24 11.41 12.52
CA CYS A 18 -0.83 11.90 11.28
C CYS A 18 -2.17 12.59 11.53
N VAL A 19 -2.52 13.49 10.62
CA VAL A 19 -3.75 14.28 10.72
C VAL A 19 -4.99 13.53 10.21
N TYR A 20 -4.83 12.37 9.57
CA TYR A 20 -5.94 11.58 9.05
C TYR A 20 -6.85 11.07 10.18
N PRO A 21 -8.16 11.35 10.12
CA PRO A 21 -9.12 10.85 11.10
C PRO A 21 -9.48 9.39 10.79
N ARG A 22 -8.87 8.45 11.50
CA ARG A 22 -9.13 7.02 11.28
C ARG A 22 -10.58 6.65 11.56
N PRO A 23 -11.21 5.82 10.71
CA PRO A 23 -12.60 5.38 10.91
C PRO A 23 -12.83 4.59 12.21
N ASP A 24 -11.78 3.94 12.73
CA ASP A 24 -11.82 3.16 13.99
C ASP A 24 -11.67 4.04 15.24
N GLY A 25 -11.50 5.37 15.09
CA GLY A 25 -11.32 6.34 16.16
C GLY A 25 -9.96 6.28 16.83
N GLN A 26 -9.03 5.43 16.37
CA GLN A 26 -7.67 5.40 16.90
C GLN A 26 -6.86 6.61 16.43
N GLN A 27 -5.89 7.03 17.21
CA GLN A 27 -4.93 8.03 16.77
C GLN A 27 -4.09 7.48 15.63
N CYS A 28 -4.04 8.20 14.53
CA CYS A 28 -3.16 7.91 13.40
C CYS A 28 -1.71 8.23 13.75
N TYR A 29 -0.79 7.35 13.36
CA TYR A 29 0.66 7.52 13.49
C TYR A 29 1.36 7.02 12.25
N GLU A 30 2.44 7.66 11.87
CA GLU A 30 3.27 7.24 10.75
C GLU A 30 3.63 5.74 10.80
N ALA A 31 4.07 5.27 11.97
CA ALA A 31 4.45 3.87 12.16
C ALA A 31 3.27 2.90 11.96
N LEU A 32 2.06 3.27 12.36
CA LEU A 32 0.88 2.43 12.18
C LEU A 32 0.53 2.31 10.70
N GLU A 33 0.42 3.43 10.00
CA GLU A 33 0.08 3.47 8.57
C GLU A 33 1.10 2.72 7.70
N ASN A 34 2.41 2.93 7.98
CA ASN A 34 3.43 2.24 7.20
C ASN A 34 3.48 0.73 7.48
N ASN A 35 3.12 0.28 8.68
CA ASN A 35 2.96 -1.14 8.95
C ASN A 35 1.73 -1.73 8.26
N GLU A 36 0.59 -1.03 8.24
CA GLU A 36 -0.61 -1.42 7.49
C GLU A 36 -0.33 -1.49 5.98
N TYR A 37 0.40 -0.52 5.46
CA TYR A 37 0.84 -0.55 4.06
C TYR A 37 1.71 -1.78 3.75
N ILE A 38 2.67 -2.11 4.61
CA ILE A 38 3.50 -3.32 4.41
C ILE A 38 2.67 -4.61 4.54
N ASP A 39 1.62 -4.64 5.38
CA ASP A 39 0.71 -5.78 5.46
C ASP A 39 -0.01 -6.05 4.11
N ILE A 40 -0.20 -5.00 3.30
CA ILE A 40 -0.75 -5.10 1.95
C ILE A 40 0.34 -5.46 0.92
N LEU A 41 1.51 -4.82 0.99
CA LEU A 41 2.58 -5.01 0.02
C LEU A 41 3.21 -6.41 0.08
N GLU A 42 3.48 -6.94 1.28
CA GLU A 42 4.18 -8.21 1.49
C GLU A 42 3.52 -9.39 0.74
N PRO A 43 2.21 -9.63 0.84
CA PRO A 43 1.56 -10.71 0.09
C PRO A 43 1.57 -10.50 -1.43
N ILE A 44 1.56 -9.25 -1.91
CA ILE A 44 1.65 -8.96 -3.35
C ILE A 44 3.04 -9.35 -3.89
N LEU A 45 4.11 -8.98 -3.17
CA LEU A 45 5.48 -9.37 -3.55
C LEU A 45 5.64 -10.90 -3.54
N ASN A 46 5.16 -11.56 -2.49
CA ASN A 46 5.23 -13.01 -2.38
C ASN A 46 4.48 -13.73 -3.51
N ARG A 47 3.32 -13.21 -3.92
CA ARG A 47 2.55 -13.72 -5.07
C ARG A 47 3.34 -13.61 -6.38
N CYS A 48 4.17 -12.59 -6.52
CA CYS A 48 5.06 -12.41 -7.67
C CYS A 48 6.34 -13.26 -7.60
N GLY A 49 6.52 -14.10 -6.59
CA GLY A 49 7.70 -14.96 -6.42
C GLY A 49 8.90 -14.25 -5.81
N ILE A 50 8.69 -13.11 -5.15
CA ILE A 50 9.70 -12.38 -4.39
C ILE A 50 9.66 -12.86 -2.94
N GLU A 51 10.77 -13.35 -2.42
CA GLU A 51 10.91 -13.73 -1.00
C GLU A 51 11.02 -12.45 -0.15
N THR A 52 10.18 -12.34 0.89
CA THR A 52 10.19 -11.19 1.77
C THR A 52 10.62 -11.52 3.18
N LYS A 53 11.30 -10.60 3.82
CA LYS A 53 11.52 -10.57 5.25
C LYS A 53 11.19 -9.19 5.78
N ARG A 54 10.35 -9.13 6.81
CA ARG A 54 9.93 -7.88 7.42
C ARG A 54 10.67 -7.65 8.74
N GLY A 55 11.21 -6.45 8.92
CA GLY A 55 11.70 -6.00 10.21
C GLY A 55 10.55 -5.70 11.17
N TYR A 56 10.76 -5.95 12.43
CA TYR A 56 9.92 -5.60 13.57
C TYR A 56 8.39 -5.71 13.34
N ARG A 57 7.86 -6.92 13.49
CA ARG A 57 6.47 -7.27 13.11
C ARG A 57 5.38 -6.99 14.17
N ARG A 58 5.62 -6.24 15.20
CA ARG A 58 4.59 -5.90 16.18
C ARG A 58 4.00 -4.51 15.93
N THR A 59 2.80 -4.27 16.42
CA THR A 59 2.24 -2.91 16.44
C THR A 59 3.17 -1.99 17.22
N PRO A 60 3.58 -0.85 16.64
CA PRO A 60 4.43 0.12 17.33
C PRO A 60 3.81 0.58 18.64
N MET A 61 4.62 0.63 19.71
CA MET A 61 4.17 1.01 21.03
C MET A 61 4.93 2.25 21.53
N ASN A 62 4.33 2.97 22.48
CA ASN A 62 5.01 4.05 23.18
C ASN A 62 6.28 3.50 23.86
N GLY A 63 7.37 4.22 23.76
CA GLY A 63 8.67 3.82 24.31
C GLY A 63 9.51 2.97 23.36
N ASP A 64 9.04 2.63 22.16
CA ASP A 64 9.87 1.99 21.15
C ASP A 64 11.01 2.93 20.71
N ASN A 65 12.21 2.39 20.69
CA ASN A 65 13.38 3.12 20.20
C ASN A 65 13.51 2.91 18.68
N GLY A 66 12.95 3.82 17.88
CA GLY A 66 12.97 3.77 16.44
C GLY A 66 14.38 3.67 15.85
N ASP A 67 15.35 4.37 16.42
CA ASP A 67 16.76 4.31 16.02
C ASP A 67 17.40 2.91 16.23
N ALA A 68 17.12 2.28 17.35
CA ALA A 68 17.61 0.93 17.63
C ALA A 68 16.98 -0.10 16.69
N ILE A 69 15.68 0.03 16.43
CA ILE A 69 14.93 -0.85 15.52
C ILE A 69 15.42 -0.67 14.09
N MET A 70 15.58 0.55 13.61
CA MET A 70 16.13 0.85 12.27
C MET A 70 17.52 0.22 12.09
N LYS A 71 18.41 0.37 13.08
CA LYS A 71 19.75 -0.25 13.06
C LYS A 71 19.67 -1.78 13.08
N GLN A 72 18.71 -2.35 13.78
CA GLN A 72 18.46 -3.79 13.78
C GLN A 72 17.98 -4.25 12.39
N ASN A 73 17.02 -3.56 11.76
CA ASN A 73 16.53 -3.87 10.43
C ASN A 73 17.66 -3.91 9.40
N VAL A 74 18.58 -2.95 9.43
CA VAL A 74 19.77 -2.95 8.57
C VAL A 74 20.65 -4.19 8.82
N ARG A 75 20.93 -4.52 10.09
CA ARG A 75 21.73 -5.72 10.40
C ARG A 75 21.07 -7.00 9.92
N GLU A 76 19.77 -7.13 10.11
CA GLU A 76 18.98 -8.30 9.68
C GLU A 76 18.92 -8.41 8.16
N SER A 77 18.70 -7.30 7.45
CA SER A 77 18.72 -7.23 5.99
C SER A 77 20.06 -7.70 5.44
N ASN A 78 21.16 -7.15 5.99
CA ASN A 78 22.53 -7.51 5.58
C ASN A 78 22.85 -8.98 5.86
N ALA A 79 22.48 -9.49 7.03
CA ALA A 79 22.72 -10.90 7.42
C ALA A 79 21.87 -11.88 6.60
N TRP A 80 20.65 -11.47 6.19
CA TRP A 80 19.79 -12.30 5.35
C TRP A 80 20.21 -12.32 3.87
N GLY A 81 21.04 -11.34 3.46
CA GLY A 81 21.46 -11.20 2.08
C GLY A 81 20.32 -10.73 1.18
N ALA A 82 19.62 -9.69 1.59
CA ALA A 82 18.59 -9.06 0.77
C ALA A 82 19.19 -8.49 -0.53
N ASP A 83 18.45 -8.59 -1.63
CA ASP A 83 18.79 -7.94 -2.90
C ASP A 83 18.31 -6.48 -2.91
N VAL A 84 17.15 -6.22 -2.32
CA VAL A 84 16.60 -4.88 -2.11
C VAL A 84 16.23 -4.70 -0.64
N HIS A 85 16.56 -3.53 -0.09
CA HIS A 85 16.10 -3.05 1.21
C HIS A 85 15.10 -1.92 0.99
N TYR A 86 13.82 -2.22 1.18
CA TYR A 86 12.72 -1.30 0.96
C TYR A 86 12.27 -0.66 2.28
N VAL A 87 12.39 0.65 2.37
CA VAL A 87 12.02 1.45 3.54
C VAL A 87 10.74 2.22 3.25
N SER A 88 9.76 2.12 4.14
CA SER A 88 8.44 2.73 4.01
C SER A 88 8.21 3.74 5.13
N HIS A 89 8.02 5.00 4.76
CA HIS A 89 7.76 6.14 5.62
C HIS A 89 6.71 7.09 5.04
N THR A 90 6.27 8.04 5.84
CA THR A 90 5.52 9.23 5.43
C THR A 90 6.19 10.48 5.95
N ASN A 91 6.19 11.53 5.14
CA ASN A 91 6.89 12.79 5.38
C ASN A 91 6.11 13.75 6.28
N ALA A 92 6.79 14.76 6.79
CA ALA A 92 6.18 15.89 7.46
C ALA A 92 6.81 17.21 7.00
N SER A 93 6.05 18.29 7.08
CA SER A 93 6.50 19.65 6.80
C SER A 93 6.37 20.54 8.03
N THR A 94 7.01 21.72 8.01
CA THR A 94 6.96 22.62 9.17
C THR A 94 5.60 23.27 9.39
N ASN A 95 4.71 23.25 8.39
CA ASN A 95 3.44 23.97 8.42
C ASN A 95 2.23 23.16 7.91
N GLY A 96 2.41 21.86 7.64
CA GLY A 96 1.32 20.98 7.16
C GLY A 96 0.81 21.28 5.75
N THR A 97 1.53 22.07 4.96
CA THR A 97 1.05 22.48 3.62
C THR A 97 1.71 21.73 2.46
N ALA A 98 2.84 21.06 2.73
CA ALA A 98 3.54 20.30 1.70
C ALA A 98 2.74 19.05 1.30
N GLN A 99 2.86 18.69 0.02
CA GLN A 99 2.28 17.50 -0.59
C GLN A 99 3.29 16.88 -1.53
N GLY A 100 3.23 15.57 -1.71
CA GLY A 100 4.08 14.90 -2.68
C GLY A 100 4.62 13.55 -2.18
N CYS A 101 4.93 12.68 -3.12
CA CYS A 101 5.64 11.44 -2.87
C CYS A 101 7.13 11.64 -3.17
N HIS A 102 7.99 11.31 -2.22
CA HIS A 102 9.44 11.46 -2.34
C HIS A 102 10.16 10.11 -2.24
N PRO A 103 10.25 9.34 -3.33
CA PRO A 103 11.17 8.22 -3.42
C PRO A 103 12.62 8.70 -3.28
N MET A 104 13.44 7.97 -2.51
CA MET A 104 14.80 8.36 -2.18
C MET A 104 15.78 7.22 -2.42
N TYR A 105 17.00 7.58 -2.81
CA TYR A 105 18.11 6.66 -2.99
C TYR A 105 19.40 7.22 -2.42
N TYR A 106 20.35 6.33 -2.12
CA TYR A 106 21.68 6.78 -1.68
C TYR A 106 22.42 7.46 -2.81
N THR A 107 22.83 8.71 -2.60
CA THR A 107 23.45 9.60 -3.61
C THR A 107 24.56 8.92 -4.43
N TYR A 108 25.33 8.02 -3.83
CA TYR A 108 26.45 7.35 -4.49
C TYR A 108 26.08 5.98 -5.08
N SER A 109 24.83 5.54 -4.96
CA SER A 109 24.35 4.26 -5.49
C SER A 109 23.78 4.41 -6.90
N LYS A 110 24.50 3.95 -7.91
CA LYS A 110 23.99 3.89 -9.28
C LYS A 110 22.76 2.97 -9.40
N ASN A 111 22.80 1.82 -8.72
CA ASN A 111 21.67 0.87 -8.73
C ASN A 111 20.47 1.41 -7.95
N GLY A 112 20.71 2.09 -6.80
CA GLY A 112 19.63 2.75 -6.06
C GLY A 112 18.93 3.83 -6.91
N LYS A 113 19.69 4.60 -7.69
CA LYS A 113 19.13 5.58 -8.63
C LYS A 113 18.25 4.90 -9.69
N LYS A 114 18.74 3.82 -10.33
CA LYS A 114 17.98 3.07 -11.34
C LYS A 114 16.68 2.48 -10.77
N LEU A 115 16.76 1.84 -9.59
CA LEU A 115 15.57 1.34 -8.90
C LEU A 115 14.60 2.49 -8.61
N GLY A 116 15.09 3.61 -8.08
CA GLY A 116 14.29 4.80 -7.82
C GLY A 116 13.57 5.34 -9.05
N GLU A 117 14.24 5.37 -10.21
CA GLU A 117 13.65 5.79 -11.49
C GLU A 117 12.49 4.86 -11.93
N ILE A 118 12.67 3.54 -11.76
CA ILE A 118 11.62 2.55 -12.02
C ILE A 118 10.44 2.77 -11.06
N MET A 119 10.69 2.90 -9.77
CA MET A 119 9.65 3.10 -8.76
C MET A 119 8.85 4.39 -9.00
N VAL A 120 9.54 5.48 -9.36
CA VAL A 120 8.90 6.77 -9.74
C VAL A 120 7.98 6.61 -10.95
N LYS A 121 8.37 5.83 -11.95
CA LYS A 121 7.53 5.55 -13.14
C LYS A 121 6.17 5.00 -12.71
N TYR A 122 6.15 3.92 -11.93
CA TYR A 122 4.91 3.31 -11.46
C TYR A 122 4.15 4.16 -10.45
N ARG A 123 4.86 4.89 -9.59
CA ARG A 123 4.22 5.77 -8.61
C ARG A 123 3.45 6.93 -9.28
N LYS A 124 3.97 7.45 -10.38
CA LYS A 124 3.29 8.51 -11.17
C LYS A 124 1.98 8.06 -11.81
N GLU A 125 1.78 6.76 -12.00
CA GLU A 125 0.53 6.22 -12.56
C GLU A 125 -0.61 6.28 -11.54
N VAL A 126 -0.31 6.28 -10.24
CA VAL A 126 -1.31 6.22 -9.17
C VAL A 126 -1.36 7.48 -8.31
N TYR A 127 -0.22 8.16 -8.09
CA TYR A 127 -0.18 9.33 -7.24
C TYR A 127 -0.59 10.61 -7.99
N PRO A 128 -1.63 11.34 -7.53
CA PRO A 128 -2.23 12.44 -8.30
C PRO A 128 -1.44 13.75 -8.27
N ARG A 129 -0.36 13.82 -7.49
CA ARG A 129 0.46 15.03 -7.31
C ARG A 129 1.91 14.79 -7.73
N THR A 130 2.83 15.59 -7.20
CA THR A 130 4.26 15.48 -7.54
C THR A 130 4.89 14.22 -6.96
N VAL A 131 5.55 13.44 -7.83
CA VAL A 131 6.46 12.36 -7.44
C VAL A 131 7.87 12.77 -7.81
N LYS A 132 8.72 12.96 -6.81
CA LYS A 132 10.09 13.49 -6.98
C LYS A 132 11.13 12.54 -6.43
N LEU A 133 11.98 11.99 -7.30
CA LEU A 133 13.14 11.20 -6.88
C LEU A 133 14.18 12.10 -6.19
N VAL A 134 14.61 11.74 -5.00
CA VAL A 134 15.53 12.53 -4.17
C VAL A 134 16.78 11.72 -3.84
N ALA A 135 17.94 12.31 -4.09
CA ALA A 135 19.22 11.75 -3.67
C ALA A 135 19.51 12.14 -2.22
N ARG A 136 19.85 11.17 -1.36
CA ARG A 136 20.16 11.40 0.06
C ARG A 136 21.48 10.72 0.43
N SER A 137 22.30 11.39 1.24
CA SER A 137 23.58 10.86 1.74
C SER A 137 23.62 10.63 3.26
N ASP A 138 22.58 11.07 3.94
CA ASP A 138 22.47 11.13 5.40
C ASP A 138 21.64 10.02 6.02
N LEU A 139 20.64 9.46 5.29
CA LEU A 139 19.77 8.41 5.80
C LEU A 139 20.52 7.10 6.06
N TYR A 140 20.42 6.61 7.30
CA TYR A 140 21.18 5.46 7.78
C TYR A 140 20.90 4.20 6.96
N GLU A 141 19.62 3.88 6.69
CA GLU A 141 19.22 2.69 5.95
C GLU A 141 19.67 2.70 4.50
N LEU A 142 19.68 3.87 3.85
CA LEU A 142 20.23 4.02 2.50
C LEU A 142 21.75 3.84 2.47
N LYS A 143 22.45 4.24 3.55
CA LYS A 143 23.92 4.29 3.60
C LYS A 143 24.55 3.00 4.10
N LYS A 144 23.85 2.25 4.99
CA LYS A 144 24.44 1.13 5.76
C LYS A 144 23.96 -0.24 5.32
N THR A 145 23.06 -0.29 4.36
CA THR A 145 22.57 -1.53 3.78
C THR A 145 23.49 -2.02 2.67
N ASN A 146 23.76 -3.33 2.62
CA ASN A 146 24.53 -3.96 1.54
C ASN A 146 23.66 -4.15 0.28
N ALA A 147 22.36 -4.34 0.46
CA ALA A 147 21.36 -4.42 -0.60
C ALA A 147 21.23 -3.10 -1.38
N VAL A 148 20.60 -3.14 -2.54
CA VAL A 148 20.12 -1.92 -3.19
C VAL A 148 19.03 -1.30 -2.32
N ALA A 149 19.33 -0.19 -1.66
CA ALA A 149 18.40 0.47 -0.75
C ALA A 149 17.50 1.46 -1.49
N PHE A 150 16.21 1.39 -1.19
CA PHE A 150 15.18 2.29 -1.66
C PHE A 150 14.32 2.75 -0.48
N TYR A 151 14.16 4.05 -0.34
CA TYR A 151 13.42 4.67 0.76
C TYR A 151 12.27 5.49 0.16
N GLU A 152 11.06 5.35 0.66
CA GLU A 152 9.92 6.06 0.13
C GLU A 152 9.17 6.82 1.21
N GLU A 153 9.09 8.13 1.02
CA GLU A 153 8.14 9.00 1.71
C GLU A 153 6.88 9.05 0.85
N HIS A 154 5.89 8.24 1.19
CA HIS A 154 4.70 8.03 0.36
C HIS A 154 3.85 9.27 0.17
N ALA A 155 3.71 10.08 1.22
CA ALA A 155 2.86 11.25 1.31
C ALA A 155 3.27 12.09 2.53
N PHE A 156 2.71 13.27 2.69
CA PHE A 156 2.89 14.08 3.92
C PHE A 156 1.78 13.77 4.92
N HIS A 157 2.14 13.12 6.04
CA HIS A 157 1.18 12.69 7.07
C HIS A 157 0.61 13.86 7.90
N ASP A 158 1.21 15.05 7.84
CA ASP A 158 0.76 16.29 8.45
C ASP A 158 -0.10 17.17 7.52
N ASN A 159 -0.35 16.71 6.28
CA ASN A 159 -1.26 17.33 5.32
C ASN A 159 -2.52 16.46 5.16
N MET A 160 -3.70 17.03 5.39
CA MET A 160 -4.97 16.29 5.41
C MET A 160 -5.25 15.56 4.08
N ASP A 161 -5.05 16.24 2.95
CA ASP A 161 -5.35 15.67 1.63
C ASP A 161 -4.37 14.55 1.28
N ASP A 162 -3.10 14.72 1.65
CA ASP A 162 -2.04 13.75 1.37
C ASP A 162 -2.16 12.51 2.27
N ALA A 163 -2.38 12.72 3.57
CA ALA A 163 -2.60 11.66 4.54
C ALA A 163 -3.86 10.85 4.20
N THR A 164 -4.97 11.54 3.85
CA THR A 164 -6.21 10.88 3.42
C THR A 164 -5.98 10.05 2.17
N TRP A 165 -5.29 10.62 1.18
CA TRP A 165 -4.99 9.90 -0.07
C TRP A 165 -4.16 8.65 0.19
N PHE A 166 -3.08 8.75 0.95
CA PHE A 166 -2.24 7.60 1.27
C PHE A 166 -3.04 6.49 1.94
N HIS A 167 -3.81 6.84 2.98
CA HIS A 167 -4.60 5.87 3.73
C HIS A 167 -5.67 5.17 2.88
N THR A 168 -6.32 5.89 1.98
CA THR A 168 -7.40 5.34 1.15
C THR A 168 -6.93 4.60 -0.10
N HIS A 169 -5.64 4.72 -0.49
CA HIS A 169 -5.07 4.14 -1.71
C HIS A 169 -3.88 3.22 -1.44
N MET A 170 -3.73 2.69 -0.22
CA MET A 170 -2.60 1.82 0.14
C MET A 170 -2.46 0.61 -0.79
N LYS A 171 -3.58 0.05 -1.27
CA LYS A 171 -3.56 -1.09 -2.18
C LYS A 171 -2.96 -0.73 -3.54
N GLU A 172 -3.42 0.34 -4.15
CA GLU A 172 -2.91 0.83 -5.45
C GLU A 172 -1.44 1.22 -5.34
N ILE A 173 -1.06 1.82 -4.21
CA ILE A 173 0.34 2.16 -3.90
C ILE A 173 1.19 0.90 -3.80
N ALA A 174 0.71 -0.13 -3.11
CA ALA A 174 1.41 -1.40 -2.95
C ALA A 174 1.54 -2.16 -4.28
N GLU A 175 0.49 -2.18 -5.10
CA GLU A 175 0.52 -2.76 -6.43
C GLU A 175 1.53 -2.04 -7.35
N SER A 176 1.57 -0.70 -7.30
CA SER A 176 2.56 0.08 -8.06
C SER A 176 3.99 -0.22 -7.61
N ALA A 177 4.24 -0.37 -6.31
CA ALA A 177 5.54 -0.75 -5.78
C ALA A 177 5.94 -2.16 -6.20
N ALA A 178 5.02 -3.12 -6.14
CA ALA A 178 5.27 -4.50 -6.58
C ALA A 178 5.57 -4.58 -8.09
N LYS A 179 4.85 -3.83 -8.94
CA LYS A 179 5.15 -3.70 -10.38
C LYS A 179 6.57 -3.18 -10.61
N GLY A 180 6.97 -2.14 -9.87
CA GLY A 180 8.33 -1.61 -9.92
C GLY A 180 9.39 -2.62 -9.50
N MET A 181 9.14 -3.39 -8.43
CA MET A 181 10.04 -4.46 -8.00
C MET A 181 10.12 -5.59 -9.03
N CYS A 182 9.00 -5.98 -9.63
CA CYS A 182 8.98 -7.00 -10.70
C CYS A 182 9.80 -6.55 -11.90
N GLU A 183 9.66 -5.30 -12.35
CA GLU A 183 10.49 -4.74 -13.45
C GLU A 183 11.98 -4.72 -13.05
N TRP A 184 12.31 -4.32 -11.83
CA TRP A 184 13.69 -4.33 -11.34
C TRP A 184 14.34 -5.70 -11.38
N PHE A 185 13.62 -6.75 -10.99
CA PHE A 185 14.10 -8.12 -10.98
C PHE A 185 13.94 -8.85 -12.32
N GLY A 186 13.27 -8.25 -13.30
CA GLY A 186 13.00 -8.87 -14.59
C GLY A 186 12.05 -10.07 -14.50
N ILE A 187 11.11 -10.05 -13.55
CA ILE A 187 10.09 -11.09 -13.35
C ILE A 187 8.69 -10.53 -13.66
N PRO A 188 7.72 -11.40 -14.05
CA PRO A 188 6.36 -10.94 -14.33
C PRO A 188 5.65 -10.49 -13.05
N TYR A 189 4.87 -9.41 -13.15
CA TYR A 189 3.89 -9.08 -12.13
C TYR A 189 2.70 -10.05 -12.22
N VAL A 190 2.27 -10.59 -11.10
CA VAL A 190 1.14 -11.50 -11.01
C VAL A 190 -0.06 -10.76 -10.42
N GLU A 191 -1.11 -10.60 -11.21
CA GLU A 191 -2.36 -9.99 -10.76
C GLU A 191 -3.04 -10.82 -9.67
N GLU A 192 -3.82 -10.16 -8.83
CA GLU A 192 -4.70 -10.87 -7.91
C GLU A 192 -5.78 -11.57 -8.72
N THR A 193 -5.82 -12.91 -8.67
CA THR A 193 -6.94 -13.65 -9.25
C THR A 193 -8.18 -13.35 -8.39
N LYS A 194 -9.14 -12.60 -8.95
CA LYS A 194 -10.46 -12.55 -8.33
C LYS A 194 -10.92 -13.99 -8.15
N PRO A 195 -11.40 -14.39 -6.94
CA PRO A 195 -12.12 -15.64 -6.83
C PRO A 195 -13.17 -15.67 -7.93
N ALA A 196 -13.24 -16.76 -8.71
CA ALA A 196 -14.35 -16.93 -9.64
C ALA A 196 -15.63 -16.63 -8.84
N GLU A 197 -16.39 -15.64 -9.27
CA GLU A 197 -17.70 -15.37 -8.70
C GLU A 197 -18.42 -16.71 -8.74
N PRO A 198 -18.91 -17.25 -7.60
CA PRO A 198 -19.58 -18.54 -7.61
C PRO A 198 -20.64 -18.43 -8.70
N GLU A 199 -20.55 -19.31 -9.71
CA GLU A 199 -21.57 -19.38 -10.76
C GLU A 199 -22.89 -19.46 -10.02
N THR A 200 -23.62 -18.36 -10.01
CA THR A 200 -24.97 -18.35 -9.45
C THR A 200 -25.70 -19.41 -10.28
N PRO A 201 -26.14 -20.54 -9.70
CA PRO A 201 -26.86 -21.54 -10.48
C PRO A 201 -27.94 -20.77 -11.24
N GLU A 202 -27.91 -20.88 -12.57
CA GLU A 202 -28.93 -20.26 -13.40
C GLU A 202 -30.28 -20.68 -12.80
N ALA A 203 -30.98 -19.74 -12.18
CA ALA A 203 -32.23 -20.05 -11.54
C ALA A 203 -33.12 -20.70 -12.63
N PRO A 204 -33.68 -21.90 -12.39
CA PRO A 204 -34.49 -22.57 -13.40
C PRO A 204 -35.52 -21.54 -13.86
N ALA A 205 -35.61 -21.37 -15.17
CA ALA A 205 -36.60 -20.45 -15.77
C ALA A 205 -37.99 -20.79 -15.25
N VAL A 206 -38.41 -20.06 -14.22
CA VAL A 206 -39.77 -20.22 -13.68
C VAL A 206 -40.73 -19.60 -14.68
N THR A 207 -41.24 -20.42 -15.55
CA THR A 207 -42.31 -20.06 -16.52
C THR A 207 -43.71 -20.10 -15.90
N GLU A 208 -43.80 -20.10 -14.58
CA GLU A 208 -45.10 -20.04 -13.93
C GLU A 208 -45.60 -18.59 -13.83
N THR A 209 -46.63 -18.27 -14.58
CA THR A 209 -47.31 -16.98 -14.54
C THR A 209 -48.37 -17.02 -13.42
N TYR A 210 -48.05 -16.35 -12.30
CA TYR A 210 -49.04 -16.19 -11.22
C TYR A 210 -49.91 -14.97 -11.53
N THR A 211 -51.22 -15.18 -11.68
CA THR A 211 -52.20 -14.10 -11.73
C THR A 211 -52.65 -13.76 -10.32
N VAL A 212 -52.14 -12.71 -9.75
CA VAL A 212 -52.58 -12.19 -8.45
C VAL A 212 -53.72 -11.21 -8.71
N LYS A 213 -54.94 -11.57 -8.29
CA LYS A 213 -56.09 -10.69 -8.33
C LYS A 213 -56.08 -9.83 -7.06
N VAL A 214 -55.59 -8.61 -7.16
CA VAL A 214 -55.64 -7.64 -6.05
C VAL A 214 -56.91 -6.79 -6.24
N THR A 215 -57.84 -6.89 -5.33
CA THR A 215 -59.03 -6.03 -5.32
C THR A 215 -58.74 -4.87 -4.37
N LEU A 216 -58.41 -3.71 -4.92
CA LEU A 216 -58.33 -2.48 -4.16
C LEU A 216 -59.64 -1.73 -4.30
N SER A 217 -60.33 -1.50 -3.20
CA SER A 217 -61.58 -0.73 -3.16
C SER A 217 -61.23 0.68 -2.70
N VAL A 218 -61.13 1.62 -3.66
CA VAL A 218 -61.09 3.04 -3.38
C VAL A 218 -62.29 3.64 -4.13
N ASP A 219 -63.17 4.26 -3.43
CA ASP A 219 -64.36 4.94 -3.97
C ASP A 219 -65.30 4.04 -4.83
N GLY A 220 -65.45 2.76 -4.45
CA GLY A 220 -66.42 1.84 -5.10
C GLY A 220 -66.02 1.39 -6.51
N LYS A 221 -64.82 1.62 -6.97
CA LYS A 221 -64.33 1.13 -8.27
C LYS A 221 -63.33 -0.01 -8.08
N SER A 222 -63.51 -1.10 -8.82
CA SER A 222 -62.56 -2.25 -8.89
C SER A 222 -61.84 -2.25 -10.23
N GLY A 223 -60.53 -2.53 -10.20
CA GLY A 223 -59.68 -2.64 -11.39
C GLY A 223 -58.72 -3.83 -11.28
N THR A 224 -58.29 -4.34 -12.44
CA THR A 224 -57.29 -5.42 -12.54
C THR A 224 -55.97 -4.80 -12.96
N TRP A 225 -54.89 -5.05 -12.22
CA TRP A 225 -53.56 -4.54 -12.49
C TRP A 225 -52.63 -5.67 -12.92
N LYS A 226 -51.82 -5.41 -13.94
CA LYS A 226 -50.79 -6.33 -14.39
C LYS A 226 -49.44 -5.83 -13.85
N LEU A 227 -48.72 -6.67 -13.10
CA LEU A 227 -47.34 -6.40 -12.77
C LEU A 227 -46.48 -6.61 -14.03
N VAL A 228 -45.80 -5.57 -14.46
CA VAL A 228 -44.76 -5.65 -15.50
C VAL A 228 -43.39 -5.58 -14.77
N LYS A 229 -42.52 -6.56 -15.09
CA LYS A 229 -41.12 -6.57 -14.60
C LYS A 229 -40.36 -5.42 -15.18
#